data_1218a55f17c09bf7ee9d076e651b71fc
#
_entry.id   1218a55f17c09bf7ee9d076e651b71fc
#
_cell.length_a   1.000
_cell.length_b   1.000
_cell.length_c   1.000
_cell.angle_alpha   90.00
_cell.angle_beta   90.00
_cell.angle_gamma   90.00
#
_symmetry.space_group_name_H-M   'P 1'
#
loop_
_entity.id
_entity.type
_entity.pdbx_description
1 polymer ?
#
loop_
_entity_poly.entity_id
_entity_poly.type
_entity_poly.pdbx_seq_one_letter_code
_entity_poly.pdbx_strand_id
1 'polypeptide(L)'
;KGKFVYCPGGFNYQEVLDDFKRAKKVRIITYNISGTGNTDPLLEQIKKLGEDVDVQIITNIPSRFETYYSSAAGEAMRSRAKHNIEVYLKKLNPESFPTAFSISFNFFNHAKIIGTENIVYIGSANFSNESKQNIETGVIIEDSAFIARLYDEFFEYIKGNSTPYFDDD
;
A
#
# COMPACT_ATOMS: atom_id res chain seq x y z
N LYS A 1 23.07 -7.76 3.91
CA LYS A 1 22.65 -8.95 3.15
C LYS A 1 21.16 -8.94 2.92
N GLY A 2 20.71 -9.25 1.70
CA GLY A 2 19.31 -9.46 1.35
C GLY A 2 18.96 -10.94 1.36
N LYS A 3 17.71 -11.24 1.64
CA LYS A 3 17.15 -12.59 1.55
C LYS A 3 16.16 -12.63 0.40
N PHE A 4 16.42 -13.49 -0.58
CA PHE A 4 15.44 -13.72 -1.66
C PHE A 4 14.24 -14.50 -1.11
N VAL A 5 13.03 -14.04 -1.42
CA VAL A 5 11.78 -14.69 -1.02
C VAL A 5 10.92 -14.96 -2.24
N TYR A 6 10.25 -16.08 -2.21
CA TYR A 6 9.25 -16.44 -3.20
C TYR A 6 8.19 -17.28 -2.51
N CYS A 7 6.96 -17.21 -3.00
CA CYS A 7 5.91 -18.01 -2.40
C CYS A 7 4.72 -18.20 -3.33
N PRO A 8 4.26 -19.40 -3.59
CA PRO A 8 2.85 -19.66 -3.75
C PRO A 8 2.21 -19.94 -2.38
N GLY A 9 1.10 -19.27 -2.05
CA GLY A 9 0.30 -19.60 -0.87
C GLY A 9 0.66 -18.86 0.42
N GLY A 10 1.26 -17.68 0.35
CA GLY A 10 1.55 -16.85 1.51
C GLY A 10 2.05 -15.47 1.12
N PHE A 11 2.19 -14.58 2.10
CA PHE A 11 2.80 -13.28 1.85
C PHE A 11 4.33 -13.41 1.81
N ASN A 12 4.96 -12.89 0.75
CA ASN A 12 6.41 -12.77 0.69
C ASN A 12 6.97 -11.86 1.79
N TYR A 13 6.15 -10.92 2.28
CA TYR A 13 6.50 -9.94 3.30
C TYR A 13 5.96 -10.29 4.69
N GLN A 14 5.72 -11.57 4.98
CA GLN A 14 5.23 -11.97 6.31
C GLN A 14 6.18 -11.53 7.43
N GLU A 15 7.48 -11.59 7.19
CA GLU A 15 8.48 -11.13 8.16
C GLU A 15 8.34 -9.62 8.47
N VAL A 16 7.93 -8.81 7.50
CA VAL A 16 7.63 -7.39 7.71
C VAL A 16 6.37 -7.22 8.55
N LEU A 17 5.31 -7.97 8.25
CA LEU A 17 4.07 -7.94 9.04
C LEU A 17 4.33 -8.36 10.49
N ASP A 18 5.17 -9.35 10.70
CA ASP A 18 5.55 -9.80 12.05
C ASP A 18 6.31 -8.72 12.83
N ASP A 19 7.01 -7.82 12.13
CA ASP A 19 7.74 -6.70 12.75
C ASP A 19 6.82 -5.54 13.17
N PHE A 20 5.59 -5.49 12.68
CA PHE A 20 4.65 -4.41 13.01
C PHE A 20 4.47 -4.20 14.51
N LYS A 21 4.47 -5.28 15.29
CA LYS A 21 4.30 -5.22 16.75
C LYS A 21 5.36 -4.39 17.50
N ARG A 22 6.54 -4.20 16.89
CA ARG A 22 7.64 -3.40 17.48
C ARG A 22 8.00 -2.17 16.65
N ALA A 23 7.32 -1.96 15.53
CA ALA A 23 7.62 -0.86 14.62
C ALA A 23 7.22 0.48 15.21
N LYS A 24 8.02 1.50 14.90
CA LYS A 24 7.71 2.92 15.10
C LYS A 24 7.34 3.62 13.80
N LYS A 25 7.70 3.01 12.68
CA LYS A 25 7.52 3.56 11.35
C LYS A 25 7.10 2.43 10.41
N VAL A 26 6.03 2.65 9.64
CA VAL A 26 5.61 1.76 8.55
C VAL A 26 5.55 2.58 7.26
N ARG A 27 6.19 2.07 6.22
CA ARG A 27 6.22 2.69 4.89
C ARG A 27 5.79 1.67 3.85
N ILE A 28 4.78 2.03 3.07
CA ILE A 28 4.24 1.15 2.03
C ILE A 28 4.11 1.93 0.75
N ILE A 29 4.69 1.39 -0.33
CA ILE A 29 4.40 1.77 -1.70
C ILE A 29 3.78 0.55 -2.36
N THR A 30 2.64 0.70 -2.99
CA THR A 30 1.95 -0.41 -3.65
C THR A 30 1.18 0.08 -4.87
N TYR A 31 1.03 -0.78 -5.86
CA TYR A 31 0.20 -0.48 -7.02
C TYR A 31 -1.29 -0.61 -6.68
N ASN A 32 -1.64 -1.56 -5.84
CA ASN A 32 -3.02 -1.84 -5.45
C ASN A 32 -3.09 -2.29 -3.99
N ILE A 33 -4.15 -1.87 -3.32
CA ILE A 33 -4.56 -2.39 -2.01
C ILE A 33 -5.87 -3.14 -2.25
N SER A 34 -6.09 -4.24 -1.56
CA SER A 34 -7.20 -5.16 -1.80
C SER A 34 -8.55 -4.50 -2.07
N GLY A 35 -9.15 -4.93 -3.03
CA GLY A 35 -10.19 -4.62 -3.85
C GLY A 35 -11.60 -4.36 -3.32
N THR A 36 -12.44 -5.34 -3.21
CA THR A 36 -13.90 -5.15 -3.30
C THR A 36 -14.68 -5.30 -1.99
N GLY A 37 -14.05 -5.75 -0.92
CA GLY A 37 -14.72 -5.91 0.37
C GLY A 37 -14.67 -4.66 1.24
N ASN A 38 -15.60 -4.54 2.17
CA ASN A 38 -15.62 -3.45 3.17
C ASN A 38 -14.52 -3.59 4.22
N THR A 39 -13.91 -4.77 4.33
CA THR A 39 -12.83 -5.07 5.25
C THR A 39 -11.63 -5.62 4.50
N ASP A 40 -10.45 -5.20 4.93
CA ASP A 40 -9.19 -5.67 4.39
C ASP A 40 -8.32 -6.16 5.54
N PRO A 41 -7.94 -7.46 5.56
CA PRO A 41 -7.15 -8.00 6.67
C PRO A 41 -5.80 -7.29 6.89
N LEU A 42 -5.18 -6.78 5.82
CA LEU A 42 -3.92 -6.06 5.93
C LEU A 42 -4.11 -4.66 6.51
N LEU A 43 -5.14 -3.95 6.09
CA LEU A 43 -5.50 -2.65 6.67
C LEU A 43 -5.93 -2.80 8.13
N GLU A 44 -6.60 -3.88 8.50
CA GLU A 44 -6.96 -4.16 9.89
C GLU A 44 -5.72 -4.36 10.77
N GLN A 45 -4.64 -4.94 10.24
CA GLN A 45 -3.38 -5.03 10.97
C GLN A 45 -2.78 -3.64 11.24
N ILE A 46 -2.90 -2.71 10.29
CA ILE A 46 -2.46 -1.32 10.48
C ILE A 46 -3.32 -0.62 11.53
N LYS A 47 -4.63 -0.83 11.53
CA LYS A 47 -5.55 -0.25 12.52
C LYS A 47 -5.28 -0.71 13.95
N LYS A 48 -4.59 -1.82 14.14
CA LYS A 48 -4.19 -2.33 15.46
C LYS A 48 -2.90 -1.72 16.00
N LEU A 49 -2.20 -0.91 15.19
CA LEU A 49 -0.97 -0.24 15.62
C LEU A 49 -1.28 0.90 16.60
N GLY A 50 -0.32 1.23 17.45
CA GLY A 50 -0.44 2.30 18.44
C GLY A 50 -0.44 3.69 17.81
N GLU A 51 -0.91 4.69 18.55
CA GLU A 51 -0.97 6.08 18.10
C GLU A 51 0.40 6.69 17.80
N ASP A 52 1.45 6.14 18.39
CA ASP A 52 2.83 6.59 18.22
C ASP A 52 3.54 6.01 17.01
N VAL A 53 2.88 5.13 16.25
CA VAL A 53 3.44 4.55 15.03
C VAL A 53 3.12 5.47 13.85
N ASP A 54 4.17 5.87 13.12
CA ASP A 54 4.05 6.71 11.93
C ASP A 54 3.88 5.84 10.69
N VAL A 55 2.66 5.81 10.14
CA VAL A 55 2.30 5.02 8.96
C VAL A 55 2.09 5.93 7.76
N GLN A 56 2.83 5.69 6.69
CA GLN A 56 2.64 6.39 5.42
C GLN A 56 2.52 5.39 4.28
N ILE A 57 1.50 5.57 3.44
CA ILE A 57 1.21 4.72 2.29
C ILE A 57 1.14 5.57 1.03
N ILE A 58 1.76 5.07 -0.04
CA ILE A 58 1.58 5.60 -1.39
C ILE A 58 1.00 4.47 -2.24
N THR A 59 -0.14 4.71 -2.85
CA THR A 59 -0.81 3.73 -3.69
C THR A 59 -1.29 4.34 -5.00
N ASN A 60 -1.56 3.48 -5.96
CA ASN A 60 -2.25 3.84 -7.19
C ASN A 60 -3.74 3.49 -7.07
N ILE A 61 -4.55 4.06 -7.96
CA ILE A 61 -5.94 3.64 -8.20
C ILE A 61 -6.06 3.39 -9.71
N PRO A 62 -5.48 2.29 -10.23
CA PRO A 62 -5.14 2.21 -11.65
C PRO A 62 -6.36 2.24 -12.59
N SER A 63 -6.92 1.11 -12.88
CA SER A 63 -7.97 0.98 -13.91
C SER A 63 -9.29 1.68 -13.58
N ARG A 64 -9.55 1.96 -12.32
CA ARG A 64 -10.81 2.56 -11.88
C ARG A 64 -10.96 4.00 -12.33
N PHE A 65 -9.89 4.79 -12.21
CA PHE A 65 -9.87 6.17 -12.68
C PHE A 65 -9.95 6.25 -14.19
N GLU A 66 -9.19 5.44 -14.90
CA GLU A 66 -9.22 5.39 -16.36
C GLU A 66 -10.63 5.09 -16.87
N THR A 67 -11.32 4.13 -16.27
CA THR A 67 -12.69 3.78 -16.65
C THR A 67 -13.66 4.92 -16.34
N TYR A 68 -13.54 5.56 -15.20
CA TYR A 68 -14.41 6.65 -14.78
C TYR A 68 -14.29 7.87 -15.70
N TYR A 69 -13.08 8.23 -16.08
CA TYR A 69 -12.82 9.38 -16.95
C TYR A 69 -12.83 9.07 -18.44
N SER A 70 -13.00 7.81 -18.82
CA SER A 70 -13.03 7.42 -20.23
C SER A 70 -14.33 7.86 -20.89
N SER A 71 -14.24 8.67 -21.94
CA SER A 71 -15.38 9.04 -22.76
C SER A 71 -15.97 7.87 -23.57
N ALA A 72 -15.17 6.80 -23.76
CA ALA A 72 -15.58 5.60 -24.48
C ALA A 72 -16.36 4.62 -23.57
N ALA A 73 -16.32 4.79 -22.25
CA ALA A 73 -17.02 3.91 -21.33
C ALA A 73 -18.52 4.25 -21.30
N GLY A 74 -19.36 3.22 -21.30
CA GLY A 74 -20.80 3.38 -21.12
C GLY A 74 -21.14 3.84 -19.69
N GLU A 75 -22.34 4.41 -19.54
CA GLU A 75 -22.82 4.97 -18.26
C GLU A 75 -22.77 3.94 -17.12
N ALA A 76 -23.19 2.69 -17.36
CA ALA A 76 -23.16 1.63 -16.36
C ALA A 76 -21.73 1.31 -15.88
N MET A 77 -20.76 1.31 -16.82
CA MET A 77 -19.36 1.07 -16.46
C MET A 77 -18.78 2.23 -15.65
N ARG A 78 -19.11 3.46 -16.01
CA ARG A 78 -18.66 4.64 -15.26
C ARG A 78 -19.24 4.68 -13.86
N SER A 79 -20.52 4.37 -13.70
CA SER A 79 -21.19 4.30 -12.38
C SER A 79 -20.55 3.24 -11.49
N ARG A 80 -20.21 2.08 -12.07
CA ARG A 80 -19.51 1.02 -11.33
C ARG A 80 -18.11 1.44 -10.91
N ALA A 81 -17.38 2.08 -11.81
CA ALA A 81 -16.04 2.59 -11.52
C ALA A 81 -16.08 3.66 -10.42
N LYS A 82 -17.03 4.58 -10.48
CA LYS A 82 -17.25 5.58 -9.45
C LYS A 82 -17.50 4.94 -8.08
N HIS A 83 -18.41 3.97 -8.03
CA HIS A 83 -18.71 3.25 -6.78
C HIS A 83 -17.45 2.55 -6.22
N ASN A 84 -16.67 1.90 -7.07
CA ASN A 84 -15.43 1.24 -6.65
C ASN A 84 -14.40 2.23 -6.10
N ILE A 85 -14.27 3.41 -6.72
CA ILE A 85 -13.41 4.49 -6.24
C ILE A 85 -13.87 4.96 -4.86
N GLU A 86 -15.15 5.21 -4.68
CA GLU A 86 -15.72 5.64 -3.40
C GLU A 86 -15.47 4.62 -2.29
N VAL A 87 -15.68 3.33 -2.55
CA VAL A 87 -15.39 2.25 -1.60
C VAL A 87 -13.90 2.21 -1.25
N TYR A 88 -13.05 2.38 -2.25
CA TYR A 88 -11.60 2.36 -2.08
C TYR A 88 -11.13 3.55 -1.23
N LEU A 89 -11.59 4.75 -1.53
CA LEU A 89 -11.29 5.96 -0.76
C LEU A 89 -11.78 5.84 0.69
N LYS A 90 -12.98 5.33 0.90
CA LYS A 90 -13.54 5.16 2.23
C LYS A 90 -12.69 4.24 3.10
N LYS A 91 -12.17 3.12 2.54
CA LYS A 91 -11.26 2.22 3.26
C LYS A 91 -9.99 2.89 3.73
N LEU A 92 -9.50 3.83 2.94
CA LEU A 92 -8.21 4.49 3.12
C LEU A 92 -8.31 5.82 3.86
N ASN A 93 -9.51 6.21 4.28
CA ASN A 93 -9.69 7.47 4.99
C ASN A 93 -8.80 7.51 6.25
N PRO A 94 -7.86 8.48 6.34
CA PRO A 94 -6.96 8.58 7.49
C PRO A 94 -7.67 8.65 8.84
N GLU A 95 -8.86 9.23 8.88
CA GLU A 95 -9.65 9.35 10.11
C GLU A 95 -10.10 7.99 10.68
N SER A 96 -10.12 6.94 9.88
CA SER A 96 -10.49 5.60 10.33
C SER A 96 -9.33 4.84 11.00
N PHE A 97 -8.12 5.43 11.06
CA PHE A 97 -6.93 4.81 11.63
C PHE A 97 -6.55 5.52 12.93
N PRO A 98 -6.28 4.78 14.02
CA PRO A 98 -5.84 5.38 15.28
C PRO A 98 -4.38 5.85 15.27
N THR A 99 -3.60 5.39 14.30
CA THR A 99 -2.20 5.74 14.13
C THR A 99 -2.01 7.14 13.54
N ALA A 100 -0.79 7.67 13.59
CA ALA A 100 -0.37 8.78 12.74
C ALA A 100 -0.32 8.26 11.29
N PHE A 101 -1.42 8.34 10.58
CA PHE A 101 -1.61 7.71 9.27
C PHE A 101 -1.73 8.77 8.18
N SER A 102 -0.96 8.60 7.12
CA SER A 102 -1.12 9.38 5.90
C SER A 102 -1.12 8.49 4.68
N ILE A 103 -1.87 8.92 3.67
CA ILE A 103 -1.93 8.22 2.38
C ILE A 103 -1.86 9.23 1.26
N SER A 104 -1.14 8.87 0.21
CA SER A 104 -1.03 9.65 -1.03
C SER A 104 -1.28 8.75 -2.23
N PHE A 105 -1.74 9.33 -3.32
CA PHE A 105 -2.01 8.63 -4.57
C PHE A 105 -1.00 9.04 -5.63
N ASN A 106 -0.39 8.05 -6.26
CA ASN A 106 0.50 8.24 -7.40
C ASN A 106 -0.02 7.39 -8.57
N PHE A 107 -0.51 8.06 -9.61
CA PHE A 107 -1.19 7.40 -10.74
C PHE A 107 -0.22 6.74 -11.72
N PHE A 108 1.08 6.93 -11.55
CA PHE A 108 2.12 6.28 -12.35
C PHE A 108 2.84 5.16 -11.59
N ASN A 109 2.54 4.98 -10.32
CA ASN A 109 3.24 4.01 -9.50
C ASN A 109 2.88 2.58 -9.85
N HIS A 110 3.90 1.74 -10.03
CA HIS A 110 3.79 0.29 -10.11
C HIS A 110 4.79 -0.41 -9.18
N ALA A 111 5.56 0.33 -8.41
CA ALA A 111 6.50 -0.21 -7.43
C ALA A 111 5.78 -0.81 -6.22
N LYS A 112 6.41 -1.80 -5.60
CA LYS A 112 5.93 -2.44 -4.38
C LYS A 112 7.08 -2.48 -3.37
N ILE A 113 6.91 -1.73 -2.29
CA ILE A 113 7.84 -1.68 -1.16
C ILE A 113 7.00 -1.70 0.11
N ILE A 114 7.29 -2.62 1.01
CA ILE A 114 6.55 -2.76 2.27
C ILE A 114 7.58 -2.92 3.37
N GLY A 115 7.59 -2.01 4.35
CA GLY A 115 8.61 -2.05 5.37
C GLY A 115 8.32 -1.28 6.65
N THR A 116 9.15 -1.55 7.62
CA THR A 116 9.31 -0.80 8.87
C THR A 116 10.68 -0.15 8.88
N GLU A 117 11.07 0.50 9.98
CA GLU A 117 12.44 0.98 10.15
C GLU A 117 13.48 -0.15 10.29
N ASN A 118 13.04 -1.38 10.55
CA ASN A 118 13.90 -2.54 10.82
C ASN A 118 14.05 -3.51 9.66
N ILE A 119 13.05 -3.59 8.79
CA ILE A 119 12.97 -4.62 7.76
C ILE A 119 12.14 -4.11 6.58
N VAL A 120 12.57 -4.40 5.36
CA VAL A 120 11.84 -3.99 4.16
C VAL A 120 11.78 -5.12 3.13
N TYR A 121 10.63 -5.25 2.51
CA TYR A 121 10.39 -6.06 1.34
C TYR A 121 10.35 -5.20 0.09
N ILE A 122 11.06 -5.64 -0.93
CA ILE A 122 11.03 -5.04 -2.28
C ILE A 122 10.78 -6.18 -3.27
N GLY A 123 9.71 -6.11 -4.05
CA GLY A 123 9.40 -7.19 -4.97
C GLY A 123 8.15 -6.96 -5.79
N SER A 124 7.57 -8.06 -6.26
CA SER A 124 6.40 -8.01 -7.15
C SER A 124 5.05 -8.00 -6.41
N ALA A 125 5.02 -8.36 -5.12
CA ALA A 125 3.77 -8.49 -4.37
C ALA A 125 3.23 -7.14 -3.90
N ASN A 126 1.97 -6.87 -4.24
CA ASN A 126 1.23 -5.73 -3.71
C ASN A 126 0.88 -5.92 -2.22
N PHE A 127 0.63 -4.81 -1.51
CA PHE A 127 0.03 -4.83 -0.18
C PHE A 127 -1.46 -5.15 -0.30
N SER A 128 -1.73 -6.39 -0.65
CA SER A 128 -3.03 -6.89 -1.04
C SER A 128 -3.19 -8.34 -0.61
N ASN A 129 -4.35 -8.68 -0.08
CA ASN A 129 -4.66 -10.05 0.33
C ASN A 129 -4.59 -11.04 -0.84
N GLU A 130 -4.88 -10.60 -2.05
CA GLU A 130 -4.78 -11.42 -3.26
C GLU A 130 -3.35 -11.82 -3.59
N SER A 131 -2.35 -11.05 -3.16
CA SER A 131 -0.94 -11.35 -3.46
C SER A 131 -0.47 -12.69 -2.87
N LYS A 132 -1.09 -13.17 -1.80
CA LYS A 132 -0.76 -14.48 -1.23
C LYS A 132 -1.19 -15.67 -2.09
N GLN A 133 -2.07 -15.45 -3.07
CA GLN A 133 -2.55 -16.46 -4.01
C GLN A 133 -1.73 -16.49 -5.30
N ASN A 134 -0.94 -15.45 -5.54
CA ASN A 134 -0.12 -15.32 -6.74
C ASN A 134 1.27 -15.93 -6.53
N ILE A 135 1.95 -16.20 -7.64
CA ILE A 135 3.38 -16.48 -7.62
C ILE A 135 4.09 -15.14 -7.63
N GLU A 136 4.73 -14.79 -6.52
CA GLU A 136 5.41 -13.52 -6.32
C GLU A 136 6.85 -13.75 -5.86
N THR A 137 7.72 -12.80 -6.16
CA THR A 137 9.12 -12.84 -5.73
C THR A 137 9.55 -11.49 -5.18
N GLY A 138 10.62 -11.50 -4.39
CA GLY A 138 11.20 -10.27 -3.88
C GLY A 138 12.42 -10.52 -3.02
N VAL A 139 12.86 -9.47 -2.36
CA VAL A 139 13.96 -9.53 -1.38
C VAL A 139 13.52 -8.89 -0.07
N ILE A 140 13.99 -9.47 1.02
CA ILE A 140 13.86 -8.91 2.37
C ILE A 140 15.24 -8.37 2.77
N ILE A 141 15.28 -7.14 3.25
CA ILE A 141 16.50 -6.45 3.67
C ILE A 141 16.32 -5.96 5.10
N GLU A 142 17.29 -6.25 5.96
CA GLU A 142 17.30 -5.85 7.37
C GLU A 142 18.40 -4.83 7.69
N ASP A 143 19.03 -4.26 6.70
CA ASP A 143 20.06 -3.21 6.86
C ASP A 143 19.40 -1.87 7.17
N SER A 144 19.53 -1.40 8.41
CA SER A 144 18.87 -0.16 8.85
C SER A 144 19.37 1.09 8.12
N ALA A 145 20.64 1.16 7.75
CA ALA A 145 21.18 2.28 7.00
C ALA A 145 20.62 2.31 5.57
N PHE A 146 20.54 1.16 4.92
CA PHE A 146 19.90 1.04 3.60
C PHE A 146 18.43 1.44 3.67
N ILE A 147 17.69 0.95 4.68
CA ILE A 147 16.27 1.23 4.83
C ILE A 147 16.03 2.73 5.06
N ALA A 148 16.82 3.38 5.91
CA ALA A 148 16.73 4.82 6.14
C ALA A 148 16.93 5.59 4.84
N ARG A 149 17.96 5.27 4.06
CA ARG A 149 18.21 5.90 2.77
C ARG A 149 17.10 5.65 1.76
N LEU A 150 16.57 4.42 1.71
CA LEU A 150 15.44 4.08 0.85
C LEU A 150 14.23 4.98 1.13
N TYR A 151 13.92 5.22 2.39
CA TYR A 151 12.80 6.07 2.76
C TYR A 151 13.09 7.55 2.53
N ASP A 152 14.25 8.04 2.93
CA ASP A 152 14.62 9.45 2.81
C ASP A 152 14.79 9.89 1.34
N GLU A 153 15.35 9.02 0.50
CA GLU A 153 15.65 9.34 -0.90
C GLU A 153 14.49 8.94 -1.83
N PHE A 154 14.05 7.69 -1.77
CA PHE A 154 13.08 7.17 -2.74
C PHE A 154 11.63 7.37 -2.31
N PHE A 155 11.28 7.01 -1.09
CA PHE A 155 9.90 7.15 -0.61
C PHE A 155 9.48 8.63 -0.63
N GLU A 156 10.31 9.52 -0.11
CA GLU A 156 10.01 10.96 -0.06
C GLU A 156 9.95 11.57 -1.47
N TYR A 157 10.77 11.08 -2.40
CA TYR A 157 10.69 11.50 -3.80
C TYR A 157 9.34 11.14 -4.42
N ILE A 158 8.89 9.89 -4.26
CA ILE A 158 7.59 9.45 -4.78
C ILE A 158 6.46 10.22 -4.10
N LYS A 159 6.51 10.39 -2.79
CA LYS A 159 5.52 11.15 -2.02
C LYS A 159 5.41 12.60 -2.51
N GLY A 160 6.53 13.25 -2.77
CA GLY A 160 6.58 14.62 -3.29
C GLY A 160 5.97 14.78 -4.68
N ASN A 161 5.86 13.69 -5.43
CA ASN A 161 5.22 13.65 -6.76
C ASN A 161 3.84 12.99 -6.71
N SER A 162 3.26 12.85 -5.54
CA SER A 162 1.96 12.20 -5.32
C SER A 162 0.92 13.20 -4.85
N THR A 163 -0.34 12.87 -5.03
CA THR A 163 -1.48 13.65 -4.54
C THR A 163 -1.85 13.16 -3.14
N PRO A 164 -1.89 14.04 -2.12
CA PRO A 164 -2.38 13.65 -0.80
C PRO A 164 -3.81 13.13 -0.87
N TYR A 165 -4.20 12.33 0.15
CA TYR A 165 -5.55 11.81 0.25
C TYR A 165 -6.59 12.91 0.02
N PHE A 166 -7.59 12.63 -0.76
CA PHE A 166 -8.73 13.49 -0.99
C PHE A 166 -10.02 12.70 -0.78
N ASP A 167 -11.02 13.38 -0.22
CA ASP A 167 -12.37 12.85 -0.15
C ASP A 167 -13.16 13.38 -1.35
N ASP A 168 -13.96 12.52 -1.96
CA ASP A 168 -14.77 12.89 -3.14
C ASP A 168 -16.14 13.40 -2.63
N ASP A 169 -16.11 14.61 -2.08
CA ASP A 169 -17.31 15.33 -1.67
C ASP A 169 -18.05 15.92 -2.88
#